data_e495b68fe2888498dc8f79da53c754d1
#
_entry.id   e495b68fe2888498dc8f79da53c754d1
#
_cell.length_a   1.000
_cell.length_b   1.000
_cell.length_c   1.000
_cell.angle_alpha   90.00
_cell.angle_beta   90.00
_cell.angle_gamma   90.00
#
_symmetry.space_group_name_H-M   'P 1'
#
loop_
_entity.id
_entity.type
_entity.pdbx_description
1 polymer ?
#
loop_
_entity_poly.entity_id
_entity_poly.type
_entity_poly.pdbx_seq_one_letter_code
_entity_poly.pdbx_strand_id
1 'polypeptide(L)'
;MLEKSGECRKERKIIMAKVEMQKIVEKMNLKNLTPDVSLEDRAVGVPDTNRPALQLTGFFEHFDYKRVQIIGYVEYTFLKTVDEKEKERIYDTLLSYQIPCIVFCRDLQPEPMLLEKANERQVPVF
;
A
#
# COMPACT_ATOMS: atom_id res chain seq x y z
N MET A 1 25.68 24.27 9.25
CA MET A 1 25.36 24.12 8.68
C MET A 1 25.00 24.00 8.45
N LEU A 2 24.86 23.66 8.93
CA LEU A 2 24.52 23.37 8.47
C LEU A 2 23.96 23.58 8.53
N GLU A 3 23.74 23.47 9.26
CA GLU A 3 23.06 23.55 8.96
C GLU A 3 22.58 24.09 8.31
N LYS A 4 22.30 25.23 8.80
CA LYS A 4 21.74 25.52 7.69
C LYS A 4 21.84 24.51 6.70
N SER A 5 22.66 23.95 6.71
CA SER A 5 22.77 22.83 5.87
C SER A 5 21.99 21.64 6.39
N GLY A 6 21.56 21.69 7.63
CA GLY A 6 20.70 20.66 8.20
C GLY A 6 19.35 20.60 7.52
N GLU A 7 18.78 21.76 7.27
CA GLU A 7 17.49 21.85 6.60
C GLU A 7 17.58 21.35 5.16
N CYS A 8 18.60 21.78 4.44
CA CYS A 8 18.82 21.31 3.08
C CYS A 8 19.01 19.80 3.00
N ARG A 9 19.67 19.24 3.99
CA ARG A 9 19.87 17.80 4.04
C ARG A 9 18.57 17.06 4.21
N LYS A 10 17.68 17.61 5.05
CA LYS A 10 16.36 17.01 5.25
C LYS A 10 15.57 16.98 3.96
N GLU A 11 15.54 18.10 3.27
CA GLU A 11 14.84 18.19 2.00
C GLU A 11 15.42 17.21 0.98
N ARG A 12 16.72 17.15 0.89
CA ARG A 12 17.40 16.25 -0.02
C ARG A 12 17.08 14.80 0.30
N LYS A 13 17.07 14.48 1.59
CA LYS A 13 16.76 13.13 2.04
C LYS A 13 15.32 12.74 1.68
N ILE A 14 14.39 13.66 1.88
CA ILE A 14 12.99 13.43 1.53
C ILE A 14 12.86 13.18 0.04
N ILE A 15 13.50 14.02 -0.78
CA ILE A 15 13.46 13.87 -2.23
C ILE A 15 14.05 12.54 -2.66
N MET A 16 15.20 12.18 -2.09
CA MET A 16 15.87 10.94 -2.43
C MET A 16 15.14 9.70 -1.95
N ALA A 17 14.35 9.85 -0.87
CA ALA A 17 13.58 8.73 -0.35
C ALA A 17 12.36 8.42 -1.20
N LYS A 18 11.90 9.38 -2.00
CA LYS A 18 10.74 9.15 -2.87
C LYS A 18 11.16 8.38 -4.09
N VAL A 19 10.50 7.25 -4.30
CA VAL A 19 10.75 6.39 -5.46
C VAL A 19 9.46 6.29 -6.25
N GLU A 20 9.55 6.50 -7.55
CA GLU A 20 8.38 6.40 -8.42
C GLU A 20 7.83 4.99 -8.40
N MET A 21 6.51 4.88 -8.32
CA MET A 21 5.81 3.60 -8.27
C MET A 21 6.18 2.73 -9.47
N GLN A 22 6.28 3.33 -10.65
CA GLN A 22 6.63 2.64 -11.87
C GLN A 22 7.97 1.91 -11.75
N LYS A 23 8.95 2.57 -11.14
CA LYS A 23 10.27 1.98 -10.96
C LYS A 23 10.24 0.82 -9.98
N ILE A 24 9.42 0.92 -8.94
CA ILE A 24 9.27 -0.16 -7.97
C ILE A 24 8.69 -1.39 -8.67
N VAL A 25 7.65 -1.20 -9.46
CA VAL A 25 7.02 -2.29 -10.21
C VAL A 25 8.01 -2.99 -11.12
N GLU A 26 8.81 -2.22 -11.86
CA GLU A 26 9.79 -2.78 -12.77
C GLU A 26 10.92 -3.50 -12.04
N LYS A 27 11.47 -2.86 -11.01
CA LYS A 27 12.62 -3.40 -10.30
C LYS A 27 12.27 -4.65 -9.50
N MET A 28 11.09 -4.68 -8.92
CA MET A 28 10.63 -5.81 -8.13
C MET A 28 9.89 -6.85 -8.96
N ASN A 29 9.72 -6.58 -10.25
CA ASN A 29 9.01 -7.45 -11.18
C ASN A 29 7.61 -7.80 -10.66
N LEU A 30 6.88 -6.76 -10.24
CA LEU A 30 5.54 -6.95 -9.69
C LEU A 30 4.52 -7.08 -10.82
N LYS A 31 3.53 -7.96 -10.60
CA LYS A 31 2.45 -8.13 -11.55
C LYS A 31 1.35 -7.12 -11.22
N ASN A 32 0.99 -6.30 -12.20
CA ASN A 32 -0.02 -5.27 -11.99
C ASN A 32 -1.43 -5.89 -12.06
N LEU A 33 -2.11 -5.92 -10.93
CA LEU A 33 -3.44 -6.48 -10.81
C LEU A 33 -4.55 -5.44 -11.00
N THR A 34 -4.16 -4.15 -11.09
CA THR A 34 -5.10 -3.07 -11.34
C THR A 34 -4.59 -2.22 -12.51
N PRO A 35 -4.59 -2.78 -13.74
CA PRO A 35 -3.99 -2.09 -14.88
C PRO A 35 -4.66 -0.77 -15.23
N ASP A 36 -5.91 -0.57 -14.81
CA ASP A 36 -6.65 0.66 -15.10
C ASP A 36 -6.31 1.79 -14.11
N VAL A 37 -5.58 1.49 -13.05
CA VAL A 37 -5.14 2.51 -12.10
C VAL A 37 -3.80 3.06 -12.59
N SER A 38 -3.76 4.37 -12.81
CA SER A 38 -2.55 5.02 -13.28
C SER A 38 -1.45 4.99 -12.22
N LEU A 39 -0.23 4.71 -12.67
CA LEU A 39 0.94 4.75 -11.79
C LEU A 39 1.72 6.05 -11.97
N GLU A 40 1.30 6.90 -12.90
CA GLU A 40 1.95 8.19 -13.13
C GLU A 40 1.78 9.09 -11.91
N ASP A 41 2.82 9.86 -11.63
CA ASP A 41 2.84 10.82 -10.53
C ASP A 41 2.64 10.17 -9.16
N ARG A 42 2.82 8.87 -9.06
CA ARG A 42 2.77 8.15 -7.79
C ARG A 42 4.18 7.85 -7.33
N ALA A 43 4.42 8.07 -6.05
CA ALA A 43 5.73 7.83 -5.47
C ALA A 43 5.57 7.31 -4.06
N VAL A 44 6.55 6.52 -3.61
CA VAL A 44 6.61 6.02 -2.24
C VAL A 44 7.67 6.82 -1.51
N GLY A 45 7.27 7.53 -0.47
CA GLY A 45 8.18 8.38 0.29
C GLY A 45 8.74 7.74 1.54
N VAL A 46 8.27 6.54 1.88
CA VAL A 46 8.69 5.85 3.11
C VAL A 46 9.29 4.50 2.70
N PRO A 47 10.54 4.21 3.09
CA PRO A 47 11.21 2.98 2.63
C PRO A 47 10.68 1.70 3.30
N ASP A 48 10.07 1.84 4.48
CA ASP A 48 9.56 0.67 5.19
C ASP A 48 8.23 0.21 4.63
N THR A 49 7.95 -1.07 4.76
CA THR A 49 6.66 -1.64 4.41
C THR A 49 5.84 -1.87 5.67
N ASN A 50 4.54 -2.11 5.51
CA ASN A 50 3.64 -2.40 6.62
C ASN A 50 2.83 -3.65 6.29
N ARG A 51 2.69 -4.55 7.25
CA ARG A 51 1.77 -5.67 7.15
C ARG A 51 0.54 -5.30 7.96
N PRO A 52 -0.60 -5.05 7.32
CA PRO A 52 -1.76 -4.46 7.99
C PRO A 52 -2.58 -5.47 8.80
N ALA A 53 -1.91 -6.33 9.57
CA ALA A 53 -2.59 -7.38 10.33
C ALA A 53 -3.61 -6.81 11.30
N LEU A 54 -3.23 -5.78 12.06
CA LEU A 54 -4.14 -5.14 13.00
C LEU A 54 -5.29 -4.44 12.29
N GLN A 55 -4.99 -3.79 11.16
CA GLN A 55 -6.01 -3.08 10.41
C GLN A 55 -7.06 -4.04 9.86
N LEU A 56 -6.65 -5.24 9.50
CA LEU A 56 -7.57 -6.26 9.01
C LEU A 56 -8.51 -6.78 10.10
N THR A 57 -8.20 -6.52 11.38
CA THR A 57 -9.13 -6.80 12.47
C THR A 57 -10.08 -5.65 12.75
N GLY A 58 -9.92 -4.54 12.01
CA GLY A 58 -10.74 -3.35 12.21
C GLY A 58 -10.08 -2.27 13.04
N PHE A 59 -8.84 -2.48 13.47
CA PHE A 59 -8.13 -1.52 14.31
C PHE A 59 -7.25 -0.63 13.42
N PHE A 60 -7.63 0.63 13.28
CA PHE A 60 -6.91 1.56 12.39
C PHE A 60 -6.16 2.67 13.13
N GLU A 61 -6.20 2.68 14.45
CA GLU A 61 -5.48 3.67 15.21
C GLU A 61 -3.98 3.53 14.98
N HIS A 62 -3.31 4.64 14.67
CA HIS A 62 -1.87 4.67 14.36
C HIS A 62 -1.48 3.83 13.14
N PHE A 63 -2.38 3.76 12.16
CA PHE A 63 -2.12 3.02 10.93
C PHE A 63 -1.01 3.70 10.12
N ASP A 64 0.01 2.92 9.74
CA ASP A 64 1.13 3.38 8.92
C ASP A 64 0.73 3.41 7.44
N TYR A 65 -0.21 4.26 7.09
CA TYR A 65 -0.81 4.25 5.77
C TYR A 65 0.10 4.76 4.64
N LYS A 66 1.18 5.47 4.98
CA LYS A 66 2.12 5.97 3.98
C LYS A 66 3.08 4.91 3.47
N ARG A 67 3.08 3.75 4.11
CA ARG A 67 3.95 2.64 3.72
C ARG A 67 3.28 1.77 2.68
N VAL A 68 4.09 1.07 1.89
CA VAL A 68 3.60 0.02 1.01
C VAL A 68 2.99 -1.07 1.88
N GLN A 69 1.75 -1.46 1.59
CA GLN A 69 1.03 -2.47 2.39
C GLN A 69 1.27 -3.86 1.80
N ILE A 70 1.74 -4.78 2.62
CA ILE A 70 2.09 -6.14 2.19
C ILE A 70 1.08 -7.12 2.77
N ILE A 71 0.43 -7.89 1.90
CA ILE A 71 -0.48 -8.98 2.31
C ILE A 71 0.26 -10.30 2.08
N GLY A 72 0.68 -10.91 3.17
CA GLY A 72 1.30 -12.22 3.11
C GLY A 72 0.31 -13.32 3.40
N TYR A 73 0.82 -14.54 3.55
CA TYR A 73 -0.04 -15.71 3.74
C TYR A 73 -0.87 -15.63 5.02
N VAL A 74 -0.30 -15.09 6.09
CA VAL A 74 -1.01 -14.98 7.37
C VAL A 74 -2.20 -14.05 7.24
N GLU A 75 -1.98 -12.86 6.68
CA GLU A 75 -3.05 -11.87 6.48
C GLU A 75 -4.11 -12.42 5.53
N TYR A 76 -3.67 -13.07 4.46
CA TYR A 76 -4.56 -13.62 3.46
C TYR A 76 -5.47 -14.70 4.05
N THR A 77 -4.87 -15.60 4.85
CA THR A 77 -5.61 -16.68 5.51
C THR A 77 -6.60 -16.12 6.53
N PHE A 78 -6.17 -15.10 7.28
CA PHE A 78 -7.04 -14.45 8.24
C PHE A 78 -8.27 -13.86 7.55
N LEU A 79 -8.09 -13.20 6.42
CA LEU A 79 -9.19 -12.58 5.69
C LEU A 79 -10.26 -13.59 5.29
N LYS A 80 -9.88 -14.85 5.07
CA LYS A 80 -10.85 -15.89 4.74
C LYS A 80 -11.78 -16.22 5.89
N THR A 81 -11.39 -15.88 7.13
CA THR A 81 -12.22 -16.13 8.30
C THR A 81 -13.14 -14.97 8.63
N VAL A 82 -12.99 -13.84 7.95
CA VAL A 82 -13.75 -12.63 8.23
C VAL A 82 -15.08 -12.68 7.48
N ASP A 83 -16.16 -12.30 8.17
CA ASP A 83 -17.49 -12.19 7.57
C ASP A 83 -17.50 -11.20 6.41
N GLU A 84 -18.32 -11.48 5.40
CA GLU A 84 -18.38 -10.67 4.17
C GLU A 84 -18.65 -9.19 4.45
N LYS A 85 -19.61 -8.88 5.30
CA LYS A 85 -19.97 -7.50 5.62
C LYS A 85 -18.85 -6.79 6.36
N GLU A 86 -18.22 -7.49 7.28
CA GLU A 86 -17.11 -6.96 8.04
C GLU A 86 -15.92 -6.73 7.12
N LYS A 87 -15.67 -7.67 6.23
CA LYS A 87 -14.58 -7.58 5.26
C LYS A 87 -14.77 -6.37 4.35
N GLU A 88 -16.00 -6.16 3.88
CA GLU A 88 -16.31 -5.00 3.05
C GLU A 88 -15.99 -3.70 3.76
N ARG A 89 -16.38 -3.61 5.03
CA ARG A 89 -16.11 -2.43 5.84
C ARG A 89 -14.61 -2.22 6.05
N ILE A 90 -13.88 -3.30 6.30
CA ILE A 90 -12.43 -3.24 6.48
C ILE A 90 -11.76 -2.74 5.21
N TYR A 91 -12.14 -3.28 4.06
CA TYR A 91 -11.58 -2.85 2.78
C TYR A 91 -11.90 -1.40 2.48
N ASP A 92 -13.13 -0.97 2.72
CA ASP A 92 -13.51 0.43 2.52
C ASP A 92 -12.68 1.36 3.39
N THR A 93 -12.47 0.99 4.65
CA THR A 93 -11.68 1.80 5.57
C THR A 93 -10.21 1.83 5.15
N LEU A 94 -9.65 0.66 4.84
CA LEU A 94 -8.25 0.55 4.41
C LEU A 94 -7.99 1.41 3.17
N LEU A 95 -8.87 1.31 2.18
CA LEU A 95 -8.70 2.02 0.93
C LEU A 95 -9.08 3.50 1.00
N SER A 96 -9.71 3.93 2.10
CA SER A 96 -10.02 5.35 2.31
C SER A 96 -8.79 6.14 2.68
N TYR A 97 -7.76 5.50 3.22
CA TYR A 97 -6.47 6.12 3.42
C TYR A 97 -5.78 6.23 2.08
N GLN A 98 -4.88 7.18 1.94
CA GLN A 98 -4.13 7.32 0.69
C GLN A 98 -2.89 6.45 0.75
N ILE A 99 -3.09 5.14 0.77
CA ILE A 99 -1.98 4.19 0.79
C ILE A 99 -1.32 4.16 -0.59
N PRO A 100 -0.01 3.95 -0.66
CA PRO A 100 0.68 3.93 -1.97
C PRO A 100 0.23 2.77 -2.84
N CYS A 101 0.14 1.58 -2.28
CA CYS A 101 -0.28 0.40 -3.00
C CYS A 101 -0.41 -0.77 -2.02
N ILE A 102 -0.99 -1.86 -2.52
CA ILE A 102 -1.05 -3.13 -1.80
C ILE A 102 -0.32 -4.17 -2.63
N VAL A 103 0.58 -4.94 -2.00
CA VAL A 103 1.33 -6.00 -2.68
C VAL A 103 0.94 -7.33 -2.03
N PHE A 104 0.47 -8.27 -2.86
CA PHE A 104 0.18 -9.63 -2.42
C PHE A 104 1.40 -10.49 -2.68
N CYS A 105 1.85 -11.21 -1.67
CA CYS A 105 3.05 -12.06 -1.76
C CYS A 105 2.73 -13.42 -2.33
N ARG A 106 3.75 -14.06 -2.91
CA ARG A 106 3.71 -15.47 -3.31
C ARG A 106 2.55 -15.82 -4.23
N ASP A 107 2.24 -14.94 -5.16
CA ASP A 107 1.18 -15.15 -6.14
C ASP A 107 -0.20 -15.37 -5.52
N LEU A 108 -0.41 -14.90 -4.29
CA LEU A 108 -1.74 -14.91 -3.69
C LEU A 108 -2.67 -14.03 -4.52
N GLN A 109 -3.88 -14.52 -4.75
CA GLN A 109 -4.84 -13.81 -5.59
C GLN A 109 -5.83 -13.05 -4.72
N PRO A 110 -5.90 -11.72 -4.83
CA PRO A 110 -6.89 -10.95 -4.08
C PRO A 110 -8.30 -11.27 -4.55
N GLU A 111 -9.27 -11.10 -3.65
CA GLU A 111 -10.67 -11.30 -3.99
C GLU A 111 -11.15 -10.24 -4.97
N PRO A 112 -12.13 -10.58 -5.80
CA PRO A 112 -12.72 -9.60 -6.73
C PRO A 112 -13.22 -8.35 -6.02
N MET A 113 -13.81 -8.48 -4.83
CA MET A 113 -14.31 -7.33 -4.06
C MET A 113 -13.21 -6.32 -3.78
N LEU A 114 -12.03 -6.80 -3.38
CA LEU A 114 -10.92 -5.90 -3.10
C LEU A 114 -10.46 -5.20 -4.38
N LEU A 115 -10.33 -5.93 -5.47
CA LEU A 115 -9.90 -5.35 -6.75
C LEU A 115 -10.88 -4.30 -7.26
N GLU A 116 -12.19 -4.55 -7.15
CA GLU A 116 -13.20 -3.58 -7.53
C GLU A 116 -13.07 -2.30 -6.73
N LYS A 117 -12.97 -2.44 -5.42
CA LYS A 117 -12.85 -1.28 -4.54
C LYS A 117 -11.56 -0.53 -4.77
N ALA A 118 -10.47 -1.24 -5.03
CA ALA A 118 -9.18 -0.62 -5.31
C ALA A 118 -9.24 0.19 -6.61
N ASN A 119 -9.88 -0.37 -7.64
CA ASN A 119 -10.07 0.35 -8.90
C ASN A 119 -10.90 1.61 -8.69
N GLU A 120 -11.98 1.53 -7.94
CA GLU A 120 -12.83 2.69 -7.64
C GLU A 120 -12.07 3.79 -6.91
N ARG A 121 -11.23 3.38 -5.98
CA ARG A 121 -10.47 4.31 -5.14
C ARG A 121 -9.12 4.67 -5.75
N GLN A 122 -8.80 4.12 -6.91
CA GLN A 122 -7.53 4.36 -7.61
C GLN A 122 -6.32 4.02 -6.75
N VAL A 123 -6.35 2.85 -6.11
CA VAL A 123 -5.25 2.32 -5.33
C VAL A 123 -4.63 1.14 -6.09
N PRO A 124 -3.34 1.23 -6.44
CA PRO A 124 -2.69 0.12 -7.17
C PRO A 124 -2.57 -1.14 -6.33
N VAL A 125 -2.76 -2.29 -6.98
CA VAL A 125 -2.60 -3.60 -6.34
C VAL A 125 -1.68 -4.45 -7.22
N PHE A 126 -0.72 -5.10 -6.60
CA PHE A 126 0.26 -5.93 -7.30
C PHE A 126 0.37 -7.33 -6.72
#